data_a3b164abdb6cf322bed14a00c3a63e8a
#
_entry.id   a3b164abdb6cf322bed14a00c3a63e8a
#
_cell.length_a   1.000
_cell.length_b   1.000
_cell.length_c   1.000
_cell.angle_alpha   90.00
_cell.angle_beta   90.00
_cell.angle_gamma   90.00
#
_symmetry.space_group_name_H-M   'P 1'
#
loop_
_entity.id
_entity.type
_entity.pdbx_description
1 polymer ?
#
loop_
_entity_poly.entity_id
_entity_poly.type
_entity_poly.pdbx_seq_one_letter_code
_entity_poly.pdbx_strand_id
1 'polypeptide(L)'
;NYGCAALVSTFVVGNLAWLAQRQVDVVNISLGYTVFDDFDGYTPQMLDGRTALCSRFLDSLLDAHPRMVVVQSAGNEGKNKWRHISFPGDVAEAVTVGAADSEGTGRSGKSGTGYYPHPVKPDLVVYDSPNGTSFSTPVVTGLCAALMGYRPMKRRELIRLLHASGTRSAAPDLETGYGIPQCDTLLGFLDTPAELQTLPLNATQ
;
A
#
# COMPACT_ATOMS: atom_id res chain seq x y z
N ASN A 1 -28.25 -3.98 -15.38
CA ASN A 1 -27.00 -3.25 -15.67
C ASN A 1 -26.28 -3.00 -14.36
N TYR A 2 -25.20 -3.74 -14.11
CA TYR A 2 -24.28 -3.43 -13.03
C TYR A 2 -23.35 -2.34 -13.55
N GLY A 3 -23.25 -1.20 -12.86
CA GLY A 3 -22.34 -0.14 -13.21
C GLY A 3 -20.87 -0.58 -13.16
N CYS A 4 -19.98 0.15 -13.84
CA CYS A 4 -18.55 -0.13 -13.90
C CYS A 4 -17.92 -0.22 -12.49
N ALA A 5 -18.35 0.65 -11.56
CA ALA A 5 -17.92 0.62 -10.16
C ALA A 5 -18.21 -0.72 -9.47
N ALA A 6 -19.40 -1.27 -9.65
CA ALA A 6 -19.79 -2.56 -9.08
C ALA A 6 -18.99 -3.72 -9.68
N LEU A 7 -18.77 -3.71 -11.00
CA LEU A 7 -18.02 -4.75 -11.69
C LEU A 7 -16.56 -4.79 -11.25
N VAL A 8 -15.88 -3.64 -11.19
CA VAL A 8 -14.48 -3.55 -10.75
C VAL A 8 -14.34 -3.99 -9.30
N SER A 9 -15.23 -3.52 -8.41
CA SER A 9 -15.21 -3.93 -7.01
C SER A 9 -15.43 -5.43 -6.86
N THR A 10 -16.41 -6.02 -7.58
CA THR A 10 -16.68 -7.46 -7.55
C THR A 10 -15.50 -8.27 -8.07
N PHE A 11 -14.83 -7.81 -9.14
CA PHE A 11 -13.64 -8.47 -9.68
C PHE A 11 -12.49 -8.49 -8.68
N VAL A 12 -12.17 -7.35 -8.05
CA VAL A 12 -11.11 -7.26 -7.05
C VAL A 12 -11.43 -8.14 -5.83
N VAL A 13 -12.64 -8.02 -5.30
CA VAL A 13 -13.13 -8.79 -4.15
C VAL A 13 -13.07 -10.30 -4.41
N GLY A 14 -13.60 -10.74 -5.56
CA GLY A 14 -13.66 -12.16 -5.94
C GLY A 14 -12.25 -12.78 -6.05
N ASN A 15 -11.34 -12.09 -6.72
CA ASN A 15 -9.96 -12.56 -6.88
C ASN A 15 -9.21 -12.60 -5.54
N LEU A 16 -9.35 -11.61 -4.68
CA LEU A 16 -8.71 -11.59 -3.37
C LEU A 16 -9.23 -12.71 -2.46
N ALA A 17 -10.55 -12.96 -2.45
CA ALA A 17 -11.14 -14.08 -1.71
C ALA A 17 -10.61 -15.44 -2.21
N TRP A 18 -10.50 -15.61 -3.53
CA TRP A 18 -9.95 -16.81 -4.15
C TRP A 18 -8.46 -17.03 -3.80
N LEU A 19 -7.65 -15.97 -3.78
CA LEU A 19 -6.24 -16.03 -3.39
C LEU A 19 -6.09 -16.37 -1.90
N ALA A 20 -6.92 -15.78 -1.04
CA ALA A 20 -6.91 -16.03 0.40
C ALA A 20 -7.25 -17.49 0.72
N GLN A 21 -8.26 -18.08 0.04
CA GLN A 21 -8.59 -19.51 0.18
C GLN A 21 -7.42 -20.44 -0.20
N ARG A 22 -6.52 -19.98 -1.08
CA ARG A 22 -5.31 -20.71 -1.48
C ARG A 22 -4.09 -20.42 -0.63
N GLN A 23 -4.28 -19.65 0.44
CA GLN A 23 -3.22 -19.29 1.39
C GLN A 23 -2.03 -18.60 0.71
N VAL A 24 -2.31 -17.73 -0.27
CA VAL A 24 -1.28 -16.91 -0.92
C VAL A 24 -0.75 -15.90 0.09
N ASP A 25 0.56 -15.88 0.31
CA ASP A 25 1.19 -15.01 1.29
C ASP A 25 1.34 -13.56 0.79
N VAL A 26 1.66 -13.34 -0.48
CA VAL A 26 1.90 -11.99 -1.02
C VAL A 26 1.15 -11.79 -2.33
N VAL A 27 0.40 -10.70 -2.41
CA VAL A 27 -0.41 -10.32 -3.59
C VAL A 27 -0.02 -8.94 -4.07
N ASN A 28 0.21 -8.80 -5.38
CA ASN A 28 0.42 -7.52 -6.05
C ASN A 28 -0.86 -7.02 -6.67
N ILE A 29 -1.25 -5.77 -6.38
CA ILE A 29 -2.37 -5.09 -7.03
C ILE A 29 -1.86 -3.80 -7.67
N SER A 30 -1.54 -3.86 -8.95
CA SER A 30 -1.18 -2.70 -9.76
C SER A 30 -2.40 -2.07 -10.46
N LEU A 31 -3.54 -2.12 -9.79
CA LEU A 31 -4.84 -1.59 -10.20
C LEU A 31 -5.38 -0.68 -9.10
N GLY A 32 -6.20 0.26 -9.48
CA GLY A 32 -6.90 1.12 -8.54
C GLY A 32 -7.96 1.94 -9.25
N TYR A 33 -8.85 2.56 -8.49
CA TYR A 33 -9.87 3.43 -9.04
C TYR A 33 -10.11 4.64 -8.12
N THR A 34 -10.65 5.70 -8.69
CA THR A 34 -11.00 6.93 -7.98
C THR A 34 -12.42 7.36 -8.28
N VAL A 35 -12.73 7.60 -9.55
CA VAL A 35 -14.03 8.04 -10.03
C VAL A 35 -14.46 7.12 -11.18
N PHE A 36 -15.74 6.86 -11.31
CA PHE A 36 -16.35 6.14 -12.40
C PHE A 36 -17.37 7.04 -13.08
N ASP A 37 -17.53 6.90 -14.40
CA ASP A 37 -18.49 7.70 -15.18
C ASP A 37 -19.94 7.45 -14.79
N ASP A 38 -20.21 6.30 -14.18
CA ASP A 38 -21.55 5.86 -13.76
C ASP A 38 -21.75 5.92 -12.23
N PHE A 39 -20.83 6.54 -11.49
CA PHE A 39 -20.89 6.65 -10.04
C PHE A 39 -20.17 7.89 -9.52
N ASP A 40 -20.91 8.91 -9.15
CA ASP A 40 -20.38 10.20 -8.64
C ASP A 40 -20.12 10.22 -7.13
N GLY A 41 -20.07 9.04 -6.50
CA GLY A 41 -20.10 8.95 -5.05
C GLY A 41 -18.77 8.99 -4.33
N TYR A 42 -17.63 8.74 -4.99
CA TYR A 42 -16.34 8.72 -4.31
C TYR A 42 -15.73 10.12 -4.18
N THR A 43 -15.26 10.41 -2.97
CA THR A 43 -14.55 11.64 -2.64
C THR A 43 -13.26 11.33 -1.87
N PRO A 44 -12.27 12.25 -1.84
CA PRO A 44 -11.05 12.04 -1.07
C PRO A 44 -11.27 11.78 0.43
N GLN A 45 -12.37 12.31 1.01
CA GLN A 45 -12.73 12.07 2.40
C GLN A 45 -13.03 10.61 2.71
N MET A 46 -13.35 9.81 1.70
CA MET A 46 -13.63 8.38 1.81
C MET A 46 -12.36 7.49 1.77
N LEU A 47 -11.17 8.11 1.70
CA LEU A 47 -9.88 7.40 1.77
C LEU A 47 -9.53 7.00 3.22
N ASP A 48 -10.47 6.37 3.89
CA ASP A 48 -10.43 5.98 5.30
C ASP A 48 -10.26 4.47 5.52
N GLY A 49 -10.05 3.72 4.46
CA GLY A 49 -9.91 2.25 4.47
C GLY A 49 -11.22 1.48 4.73
N ARG A 50 -12.36 2.18 4.91
CA ARG A 50 -13.62 1.57 5.38
C ARG A 50 -14.86 1.97 4.60
N THR A 51 -14.87 3.16 3.99
CA THR A 51 -16.07 3.65 3.29
C THR A 51 -16.23 3.03 1.91
N ALA A 52 -15.17 2.97 1.11
CA ALA A 52 -15.24 2.34 -0.20
C ALA A 52 -15.42 0.82 -0.07
N LEU A 53 -16.26 0.25 -0.94
CA LEU A 53 -16.64 -1.17 -0.85
C LEU A 53 -15.43 -2.10 -0.88
N CYS A 54 -14.48 -1.92 -1.81
CA CYS A 54 -13.33 -2.80 -1.90
C CYS A 54 -12.31 -2.52 -0.78
N SER A 55 -12.20 -1.29 -0.27
CA SER A 55 -11.36 -1.00 0.90
C SER A 55 -11.87 -1.73 2.13
N ARG A 56 -13.18 -1.62 2.41
CA ARG A 56 -13.82 -2.34 3.51
C ARG A 56 -13.68 -3.85 3.40
N PHE A 57 -13.83 -4.39 2.19
CA PHE A 57 -13.64 -5.82 1.96
C PHE A 57 -12.18 -6.23 2.19
N LEU A 58 -11.23 -5.47 1.65
CA LEU A 58 -9.81 -5.76 1.81
C LEU A 58 -9.40 -5.69 3.29
N ASP A 59 -9.87 -4.68 4.04
CA ASP A 59 -9.62 -4.55 5.47
C ASP A 59 -10.09 -5.81 6.24
N SER A 60 -11.35 -6.22 6.01
CA SER A 60 -11.92 -7.42 6.63
C SER A 60 -11.19 -8.71 6.23
N LEU A 61 -10.76 -8.81 4.96
CA LEU A 61 -10.03 -9.98 4.46
C LEU A 61 -8.66 -10.07 5.14
N LEU A 62 -7.96 -8.96 5.26
CA LEU A 62 -6.64 -8.89 5.87
C LEU A 62 -6.71 -9.20 7.38
N ASP A 63 -7.76 -8.77 8.07
CA ASP A 63 -8.00 -9.14 9.47
C ASP A 63 -8.17 -10.65 9.66
N ALA A 64 -8.90 -11.30 8.75
CA ALA A 64 -9.09 -12.76 8.76
C ALA A 64 -7.83 -13.54 8.38
N HIS A 65 -6.90 -12.93 7.63
CA HIS A 65 -5.70 -13.57 7.10
C HIS A 65 -4.41 -12.83 7.50
N PRO A 66 -3.93 -12.96 8.76
CA PRO A 66 -2.84 -12.13 9.32
C PRO A 66 -1.46 -12.36 8.68
N ARG A 67 -1.30 -13.40 7.85
CA ARG A 67 -0.08 -13.62 7.06
C ARG A 67 -0.15 -13.00 5.67
N MET A 68 -1.36 -12.89 5.10
CA MET A 68 -1.54 -12.36 3.75
C MET A 68 -1.12 -10.89 3.69
N VAL A 69 -0.25 -10.57 2.76
CA VAL A 69 0.24 -9.22 2.46
C VAL A 69 -0.32 -8.80 1.11
N VAL A 70 -1.00 -7.68 1.07
CA VAL A 70 -1.43 -7.06 -0.19
C VAL A 70 -0.60 -5.81 -0.40
N VAL A 71 0.10 -5.77 -1.53
CA VAL A 71 0.90 -4.63 -1.98
C VAL A 71 0.13 -3.93 -3.08
N GLN A 72 -0.28 -2.69 -2.81
CA GLN A 72 -1.22 -1.90 -3.61
C GLN A 72 -0.53 -0.69 -4.24
N SER A 73 -0.80 -0.40 -5.51
CA SER A 73 -0.32 0.83 -6.13
C SER A 73 -1.04 2.06 -5.58
N ALA A 74 -0.30 3.15 -5.36
CA ALA A 74 -0.87 4.43 -4.93
C ALA A 74 -1.74 5.12 -6.00
N GLY A 75 -1.67 4.64 -7.25
CA GLY A 75 -2.35 5.27 -8.38
C GLY A 75 -1.54 6.41 -9.00
N ASN A 76 -2.02 6.90 -10.16
CA ASN A 76 -1.30 7.85 -11.01
C ASN A 76 -2.01 9.21 -11.11
N GLU A 77 -2.83 9.54 -10.12
CA GLU A 77 -3.71 10.70 -10.11
C GLU A 77 -3.06 11.97 -9.53
N GLY A 78 -1.76 11.91 -9.19
CA GLY A 78 -1.06 13.00 -8.50
C GLY A 78 -1.07 14.36 -9.22
N LYS A 79 -1.26 14.40 -10.54
CA LYS A 79 -1.41 15.62 -11.36
C LYS A 79 -2.87 15.91 -11.75
N ASN A 80 -3.79 15.00 -11.48
CA ASN A 80 -5.19 15.11 -11.84
C ASN A 80 -5.98 15.81 -10.72
N LYS A 81 -7.26 16.10 -10.96
CA LYS A 81 -8.15 16.73 -9.98
C LYS A 81 -8.25 15.93 -8.67
N TRP A 82 -8.18 14.60 -8.74
CA TRP A 82 -8.23 13.72 -7.58
C TRP A 82 -7.01 13.87 -6.66
N ARG A 83 -5.79 13.90 -7.19
CA ARG A 83 -4.48 14.09 -6.55
C ARG A 83 -4.04 13.00 -5.57
N HIS A 84 -4.96 12.32 -4.94
CA HIS A 84 -4.70 11.38 -3.85
C HIS A 84 -4.52 9.94 -4.34
N ILE A 85 -4.23 9.05 -3.41
CA ILE A 85 -4.15 7.63 -3.68
C ILE A 85 -5.49 7.11 -4.22
N SER A 86 -5.44 6.00 -4.95
CA SER A 86 -6.62 5.30 -5.45
C SER A 86 -7.06 4.21 -4.47
N PHE A 87 -8.35 3.89 -4.46
CA PHE A 87 -8.88 2.72 -3.75
C PHE A 87 -8.37 1.41 -4.37
N PRO A 88 -8.08 0.38 -3.56
CA PRO A 88 -8.13 0.29 -2.09
C PRO A 88 -6.80 0.60 -1.39
N GLY A 89 -5.97 1.50 -1.92
CA GLY A 89 -4.68 1.91 -1.34
C GLY A 89 -4.78 2.65 0.00
N ASP A 90 -5.99 3.00 0.40
CA ASP A 90 -6.32 3.65 1.66
C ASP A 90 -6.42 2.70 2.86
N VAL A 91 -6.39 1.38 2.62
CA VAL A 91 -6.47 0.37 3.69
C VAL A 91 -5.19 0.37 4.53
N ALA A 92 -5.32 0.56 5.84
CA ALA A 92 -4.19 0.69 6.76
C ALA A 92 -3.28 -0.55 6.76
N GLU A 93 -3.87 -1.73 6.70
CA GLU A 93 -3.17 -3.02 6.71
C GLU A 93 -2.61 -3.46 5.32
N ALA A 94 -2.88 -2.74 4.25
CA ALA A 94 -2.24 -2.95 2.96
C ALA A 94 -0.94 -2.15 2.87
N VAL A 95 0.04 -2.62 2.09
CA VAL A 95 1.27 -1.87 1.77
C VAL A 95 1.03 -1.07 0.51
N THR A 96 0.83 0.23 0.63
CA THR A 96 0.57 1.11 -0.52
C THR A 96 1.84 1.75 -1.02
N VAL A 97 2.12 1.58 -2.31
CA VAL A 97 3.39 1.94 -2.93
C VAL A 97 3.20 3.08 -3.93
N GLY A 98 3.85 4.20 -3.66
CA GLY A 98 4.00 5.31 -4.57
C GLY A 98 5.28 5.21 -5.41
N ALA A 99 5.48 6.21 -6.26
CA ALA A 99 6.68 6.35 -7.07
C ALA A 99 7.53 7.54 -6.58
N ALA A 100 8.82 7.30 -6.40
CA ALA A 100 9.80 8.36 -6.16
C ALA A 100 10.12 9.12 -7.45
N ASP A 101 10.66 10.32 -7.33
CA ASP A 101 11.27 11.04 -8.44
C ASP A 101 12.56 10.36 -8.91
N SER A 102 13.14 10.86 -10.01
CA SER A 102 14.37 10.30 -10.58
C SER A 102 15.59 10.40 -9.67
N GLU A 103 15.55 11.29 -8.69
CA GLU A 103 16.64 11.52 -7.73
C GLU A 103 16.44 10.74 -6.43
N GLY A 104 15.25 10.15 -6.21
CA GLY A 104 14.90 9.44 -4.98
C GLY A 104 14.72 10.37 -3.77
N THR A 105 14.57 11.67 -4.00
CA THR A 105 14.46 12.68 -2.92
C THR A 105 13.03 13.08 -2.62
N GLY A 106 12.12 12.89 -3.57
CA GLY A 106 10.72 13.27 -3.48
C GLY A 106 9.82 12.29 -4.19
N ARG A 107 8.57 12.71 -4.36
CA ARG A 107 7.53 11.96 -5.05
C ARG A 107 7.54 12.26 -6.55
N SER A 108 7.41 11.24 -7.38
CA SER A 108 7.05 11.42 -8.79
C SER A 108 5.74 12.19 -8.90
N GLY A 109 5.72 13.19 -9.76
CA GLY A 109 4.54 14.05 -9.91
C GLY A 109 3.24 13.33 -10.28
N LYS A 110 3.32 12.12 -10.86
CA LYS A 110 2.14 11.28 -11.17
C LYS A 110 1.61 10.52 -9.96
N SER A 111 2.47 10.11 -9.03
CA SER A 111 2.08 9.29 -7.88
C SER A 111 1.01 9.97 -7.04
N GLY A 112 -0.03 9.25 -6.65
CA GLY A 112 -1.05 9.73 -5.72
C GLY A 112 -0.47 10.04 -4.34
N THR A 113 -1.03 11.04 -3.65
CA THR A 113 -0.68 11.43 -2.27
C THR A 113 -1.68 10.87 -1.28
N GLY A 114 -1.33 10.78 -0.02
CA GLY A 114 -2.29 10.53 1.04
C GLY A 114 -3.29 11.67 1.21
N TYR A 115 -4.25 11.48 2.10
CA TYR A 115 -5.27 12.46 2.43
C TYR A 115 -5.36 12.67 3.95
N TYR A 116 -5.13 13.90 4.40
CA TYR A 116 -5.29 14.24 5.82
C TYR A 116 -6.81 14.31 6.18
N PRO A 117 -7.27 13.80 7.33
CA PRO A 117 -6.49 13.36 8.52
C PRO A 117 -6.26 11.84 8.63
N HIS A 118 -6.34 11.12 7.53
CA HIS A 118 -6.17 9.68 7.51
C HIS A 118 -4.71 9.24 7.75
N PRO A 119 -4.46 7.93 8.02
CA PRO A 119 -3.12 7.39 8.22
C PRO A 119 -2.16 7.75 7.09
N VAL A 120 -0.85 7.73 7.39
CA VAL A 120 0.19 7.99 6.40
C VAL A 120 0.09 6.98 5.26
N LYS A 121 -0.20 7.48 4.08
CA LYS A 121 -0.20 6.76 2.80
C LYS A 121 0.37 7.69 1.71
N PRO A 122 1.09 7.16 0.70
CA PRO A 122 1.50 5.76 0.58
C PRO A 122 2.39 5.34 1.75
N ASP A 123 2.59 4.03 1.96
CA ASP A 123 3.55 3.54 2.96
C ASP A 123 4.99 3.83 2.52
N LEU A 124 5.28 3.57 1.27
CA LEU A 124 6.62 3.63 0.68
C LEU A 124 6.56 4.24 -0.70
N VAL A 125 7.69 4.76 -1.13
CA VAL A 125 7.95 5.06 -2.54
C VAL A 125 9.18 4.27 -2.99
N VAL A 126 9.21 3.87 -4.26
CA VAL A 126 10.40 3.32 -4.89
C VAL A 126 10.59 3.98 -6.24
N TYR A 127 11.81 3.84 -6.77
CA TYR A 127 12.18 4.42 -8.06
C TYR A 127 11.15 4.03 -9.14
N ASP A 128 10.68 5.03 -9.88
CA ASP A 128 9.73 4.86 -10.97
C ASP A 128 10.48 4.74 -12.29
N SER A 129 10.14 3.72 -13.05
CA SER A 129 10.22 3.87 -14.49
C SER A 129 9.13 4.89 -14.91
N PRO A 130 9.28 5.66 -16.01
CA PRO A 130 8.35 6.72 -16.40
C PRO A 130 6.87 6.29 -16.57
N ASN A 131 6.56 5.05 -16.28
CA ASN A 131 5.28 4.40 -16.56
C ASN A 131 4.28 4.40 -15.40
N GLY A 132 4.69 4.82 -14.18
CA GLY A 132 3.78 5.00 -13.03
C GLY A 132 3.84 3.92 -11.95
N THR A 133 3.06 4.11 -10.90
CA THR A 133 3.09 3.30 -9.66
C THR A 133 2.81 1.82 -9.86
N SER A 134 2.21 1.43 -10.98
CA SER A 134 2.04 0.01 -11.36
C SER A 134 3.36 -0.74 -11.54
N PHE A 135 4.47 -0.02 -11.78
CA PHE A 135 5.82 -0.59 -11.89
C PHE A 135 6.62 -0.49 -10.59
N SER A 136 6.31 0.48 -9.73
CA SER A 136 6.87 0.59 -8.39
C SER A 136 6.34 -0.53 -7.46
N THR A 137 5.06 -0.85 -7.57
CA THR A 137 4.38 -1.83 -6.72
C THR A 137 5.02 -3.23 -6.75
N PRO A 138 5.31 -3.85 -7.93
CA PRO A 138 5.90 -5.18 -7.97
C PRO A 138 7.33 -5.23 -7.40
N VAL A 139 8.06 -4.13 -7.37
CA VAL A 139 9.39 -4.07 -6.72
C VAL A 139 9.24 -4.33 -5.22
N VAL A 140 8.30 -3.62 -4.57
CA VAL A 140 8.01 -3.84 -3.14
C VAL A 140 7.35 -5.20 -2.90
N THR A 141 6.53 -5.70 -3.83
CA THR A 141 5.96 -7.05 -3.76
C THR A 141 7.07 -8.12 -3.73
N GLY A 142 8.06 -7.99 -4.60
CA GLY A 142 9.23 -8.88 -4.62
C GLY A 142 10.03 -8.79 -3.32
N LEU A 143 10.22 -7.59 -2.78
CA LEU A 143 10.86 -7.39 -1.48
C LEU A 143 10.09 -8.07 -0.34
N CYS A 144 8.76 -7.90 -0.28
CA CYS A 144 7.90 -8.58 0.70
C CYS A 144 8.01 -10.09 0.61
N ALA A 145 7.97 -10.65 -0.61
CA ALA A 145 8.10 -12.08 -0.83
C ALA A 145 9.48 -12.60 -0.40
N ALA A 146 10.56 -11.87 -0.69
CA ALA A 146 11.92 -12.24 -0.27
C ALA A 146 12.06 -12.22 1.26
N LEU A 147 11.55 -11.19 1.95
CA LEU A 147 11.59 -11.08 3.41
C LEU A 147 10.80 -12.20 4.09
N MET A 148 9.60 -12.51 3.61
CA MET A 148 8.77 -13.59 4.15
C MET A 148 9.33 -14.98 3.82
N GLY A 149 10.04 -15.13 2.71
CA GLY A 149 10.78 -16.35 2.35
C GLY A 149 12.04 -16.55 3.19
N TYR A 150 12.73 -15.48 3.55
CA TYR A 150 13.91 -15.52 4.43
C TYR A 150 13.52 -15.94 5.87
N ARG A 151 12.46 -15.34 6.42
CA ARG A 151 11.94 -15.65 7.75
C ARG A 151 10.41 -15.54 7.77
N PRO A 152 9.70 -16.59 8.24
CA PRO A 152 8.24 -16.50 8.42
C PRO A 152 7.87 -15.38 9.37
N MET A 153 6.97 -14.48 8.92
CA MET A 153 6.49 -13.37 9.72
C MET A 153 5.02 -13.04 9.42
N LYS A 154 4.37 -12.33 10.31
CA LYS A 154 3.02 -11.81 10.10
C LYS A 154 3.08 -10.49 9.33
N ARG A 155 2.00 -10.14 8.62
CA ARG A 155 1.88 -8.89 7.87
C ARG A 155 2.28 -7.64 8.66
N ARG A 156 1.76 -7.47 9.88
CA ARG A 156 2.07 -6.30 10.72
C ARG A 156 3.56 -6.19 11.09
N GLU A 157 4.22 -7.31 11.24
CA GLU A 157 5.67 -7.33 11.46
C GLU A 157 6.42 -6.87 10.20
N LEU A 158 6.01 -7.38 9.03
CA LEU A 158 6.57 -6.97 7.75
C LEU A 158 6.36 -5.45 7.50
N ILE A 159 5.16 -4.94 7.74
CA ILE A 159 4.87 -3.50 7.57
C ILE A 159 5.77 -2.65 8.47
N ARG A 160 5.97 -3.05 9.74
CA ARG A 160 6.90 -2.36 10.65
C ARG A 160 8.34 -2.36 10.13
N LEU A 161 8.81 -3.49 9.63
CA LEU A 161 10.13 -3.59 9.00
C LEU A 161 10.28 -2.63 7.84
N LEU A 162 9.32 -2.60 6.94
CA LEU A 162 9.31 -1.72 5.79
C LEU A 162 9.32 -0.25 6.20
N HIS A 163 8.47 0.14 7.15
CA HIS A 163 8.41 1.51 7.66
C HIS A 163 9.72 1.93 8.35
N ALA A 164 10.27 1.07 9.20
CA ALA A 164 11.52 1.35 9.92
C ALA A 164 12.74 1.44 8.99
N SER A 165 12.73 0.73 7.88
CA SER A 165 13.82 0.76 6.89
C SER A 165 13.75 1.93 5.91
N GLY A 166 12.66 2.67 5.91
CA GLY A 166 12.46 3.77 4.97
C GLY A 166 13.38 4.96 5.24
N THR A 167 13.83 5.63 4.18
CA THR A 167 14.70 6.85 4.26
C THR A 167 14.06 7.99 5.06
N ARG A 168 12.75 7.93 5.31
CA ARG A 168 11.96 8.92 6.07
C ARG A 168 11.28 8.31 7.30
N SER A 169 11.79 7.19 7.80
CA SER A 169 11.19 6.46 8.93
C SER A 169 10.94 7.34 10.16
N ALA A 170 11.80 8.33 10.43
CA ALA A 170 11.67 9.25 11.57
C ALA A 170 10.64 10.38 11.36
N ALA A 171 10.31 10.72 10.11
CA ALA A 171 9.41 11.82 9.76
C ALA A 171 8.65 11.50 8.46
N PRO A 172 7.72 10.53 8.49
CA PRO A 172 6.93 10.16 7.33
C PRO A 172 5.95 11.28 6.95
N ASP A 173 5.59 11.34 5.67
CA ASP A 173 4.65 12.32 5.15
C ASP A 173 3.61 11.69 4.20
N LEU A 174 2.65 12.51 3.73
CA LEU A 174 1.58 12.06 2.83
C LEU A 174 2.00 12.00 1.36
N GLU A 175 3.22 12.39 1.01
CA GLU A 175 3.73 12.35 -0.37
C GLU A 175 4.58 11.10 -0.63
N THR A 176 5.46 10.78 0.29
CA THR A 176 6.46 9.71 0.14
C THR A 176 6.34 8.61 1.19
N GLY A 177 5.40 8.75 2.14
CA GLY A 177 5.27 7.83 3.25
C GLY A 177 6.53 7.79 4.10
N TYR A 178 6.99 6.59 4.39
CA TYR A 178 8.25 6.35 5.10
C TYR A 178 9.48 6.41 4.17
N GLY A 179 9.30 6.77 2.91
CA GLY A 179 10.37 6.92 1.92
C GLY A 179 10.74 5.60 1.23
N ILE A 180 12.01 5.49 0.81
CA ILE A 180 12.54 4.34 0.08
C ILE A 180 13.11 3.33 1.07
N PRO A 181 12.67 2.05 1.04
CA PRO A 181 13.20 1.02 1.93
C PRO A 181 14.69 0.75 1.65
N GLN A 182 15.49 0.66 2.72
CA GLN A 182 16.94 0.47 2.66
C GLN A 182 17.29 -0.98 3.01
N CYS A 183 17.94 -1.68 2.08
CA CYS A 183 18.25 -3.11 2.25
C CYS A 183 19.16 -3.38 3.44
N ASP A 184 20.19 -2.55 3.66
CA ASP A 184 21.12 -2.74 4.78
C ASP A 184 20.40 -2.62 6.13
N THR A 185 19.47 -1.66 6.25
CA THR A 185 18.64 -1.50 7.44
C THR A 185 17.70 -2.70 7.64
N LEU A 186 17.08 -3.20 6.56
CA LEU A 186 16.24 -4.39 6.61
C LEU A 186 17.02 -5.61 7.10
N LEU A 187 18.23 -5.85 6.56
CA LEU A 187 19.08 -6.97 6.97
C LEU A 187 19.48 -6.84 8.44
N GLY A 188 19.85 -5.64 8.91
CA GLY A 188 20.14 -5.40 10.32
C GLY A 188 18.99 -5.78 11.26
N PHE A 189 17.74 -5.43 10.91
CA PHE A 189 16.55 -5.83 11.70
C PHE A 189 16.27 -7.33 11.65
N LEU A 190 16.58 -8.01 10.55
CA LEU A 190 16.41 -9.46 10.45
C LEU A 190 17.39 -10.22 11.36
N ASP A 191 18.60 -9.68 11.54
CA ASP A 191 19.62 -10.25 12.41
C ASP A 191 19.38 -9.95 13.90
N THR A 192 18.63 -8.87 14.22
CA THR A 192 18.32 -8.44 15.60
C THR A 192 16.79 -8.35 15.85
N PRO A 193 16.05 -9.47 15.89
CA PRO A 193 14.58 -9.45 15.97
C PRO A 193 14.01 -8.75 17.22
N ALA A 194 14.79 -8.64 18.31
CA ALA A 194 14.34 -7.98 19.53
C ALA A 194 14.12 -6.47 19.36
N GLU A 195 14.91 -5.83 18.51
CA GLU A 195 14.79 -4.38 18.23
C GLU A 195 13.50 -4.08 17.43
N LEU A 196 13.06 -5.02 16.61
CA LEU A 196 11.83 -4.91 15.83
C LEU A 196 10.58 -4.83 16.71
N GLN A 197 10.57 -5.49 17.87
CA GLN A 197 9.41 -5.50 18.78
C GLN A 197 9.24 -4.15 19.49
N THR A 198 10.29 -3.35 19.57
CA THR A 198 10.28 -2.03 20.23
C THR A 198 9.93 -0.88 19.28
N LEU A 199 9.87 -1.14 17.97
CA LEU A 199 9.49 -0.12 17.00
C LEU A 199 8.01 0.24 17.16
N PRO A 200 7.68 1.53 17.31
CA PRO A 200 6.29 1.94 17.42
C PRO A 200 5.53 1.52 16.15
N LEU A 201 4.43 0.78 16.34
CA LEU A 201 3.35 0.86 15.37
C LEU A 201 2.90 2.30 15.45
N ASN A 202 3.09 3.09 14.40
CA ASN A 202 2.39 4.36 14.34
C ASN A 202 0.92 4.02 14.45
N ALA A 203 0.40 4.26 15.66
CA ALA A 203 -0.94 3.91 16.02
C ALA A 203 -1.88 4.64 15.06
N THR A 204 -2.64 3.88 14.33
CA THR A 204 -3.95 4.30 13.89
C THR A 204 -4.77 4.56 15.16
N GLN A 205 -4.78 5.81 15.63
CA GLN A 205 -5.83 6.32 16.49
C GLN A 205 -7.04 6.70 15.64
#